data_e88499acedc79cec4ff1b9e1e4b81c09
#
_entry.id   e88499acedc79cec4ff1b9e1e4b81c09
#
_cell.length_a   1.000
_cell.length_b   1.000
_cell.length_c   1.000
_cell.angle_alpha   90.00
_cell.angle_beta   90.00
_cell.angle_gamma   90.00
#
_symmetry.space_group_name_H-M   'P 1'
#
loop_
_entity.id
_entity.type
_entity.pdbx_description
1 polymer ?
#
loop_
_entity_poly.entity_id
_entity_poly.type
_entity_poly.pdbx_seq_one_letter_code
_entity_poly.pdbx_strand_id
1 'polypeptide(L)'
;NGNKPELFKILQGVIELDEEERKELSSILEYSSLSNITKTIKLLCDRQKVIQALKEIVFNKEFNSYEVTHVQELVENHYWIFGEQYNLITSAEPDFELALKGMIKAETGMEEEIHIEHPDKNKEMDIYMLRQDRQGKVTENVVVELKRPKIKLGEKELSQVKKYMRVIKDTPRFNA
;
A
#
# COMPACT_ATOMS: atom_id res chain seq x y z
N ASN A 1 -12.41 37.22 13.26
CA ASN A 1 -13.08 37.90 12.13
C ASN A 1 -12.45 37.63 10.74
N GLY A 2 -11.83 36.47 10.49
CA GLY A 2 -11.03 36.21 9.29
C GLY A 2 -11.64 35.31 8.23
N ASN A 3 -12.72 34.56 8.50
CA ASN A 3 -13.13 33.44 7.66
C ASN A 3 -14.47 33.65 6.89
N LYS A 4 -14.84 34.90 6.62
CA LYS A 4 -16.08 35.17 5.87
C LYS A 4 -16.07 34.64 4.43
N PRO A 5 -14.96 34.84 3.63
CA PRO A 5 -14.96 34.36 2.24
C PRO A 5 -15.07 32.85 2.10
N GLU A 6 -14.37 32.09 2.94
CA GLU A 6 -14.40 30.63 2.94
C GLU A 6 -15.79 30.11 3.33
N LEU A 7 -16.42 30.70 4.35
CA LEU A 7 -17.76 30.35 4.76
C LEU A 7 -18.78 30.61 3.64
N PHE A 8 -18.67 31.76 2.95
CA PHE A 8 -19.55 32.06 1.81
C PHE A 8 -19.41 31.05 0.67
N LYS A 9 -18.18 30.62 0.34
CA LYS A 9 -17.96 29.58 -0.67
C LYS A 9 -18.64 28.26 -0.29
N ILE A 10 -18.53 27.85 0.99
CA ILE A 10 -19.15 26.63 1.47
C ILE A 10 -20.68 26.74 1.37
N LEU A 11 -21.25 27.85 1.83
CA LEU A 11 -22.70 28.10 1.78
C LEU A 11 -23.21 28.15 0.34
N GLN A 12 -22.47 28.80 -0.56
CA GLN A 12 -22.80 28.85 -1.97
C GLN A 12 -22.80 27.43 -2.58
N GLY A 13 -21.77 26.61 -2.30
CA GLY A 13 -21.73 25.23 -2.78
C GLY A 13 -22.91 24.39 -2.28
N VAL A 14 -23.37 24.59 -1.04
CA VAL A 14 -24.54 23.90 -0.51
C VAL A 14 -25.84 24.40 -1.16
N ILE A 15 -25.95 25.69 -1.47
CA ILE A 15 -27.14 26.28 -2.12
C ILE A 15 -27.26 25.80 -3.57
N GLU A 16 -26.13 25.60 -4.26
CA GLU A 16 -26.06 25.12 -5.65
C GLU A 16 -26.43 23.64 -5.82
N LEU A 17 -26.45 22.85 -4.72
CA LEU A 17 -26.93 21.47 -4.74
C LEU A 17 -28.42 21.42 -5.11
N ASP A 18 -28.81 20.39 -5.83
CA ASP A 18 -30.23 20.10 -6.07
C ASP A 18 -30.92 19.55 -4.80
N GLU A 19 -32.22 19.28 -4.88
CA GLU A 19 -32.99 18.83 -3.69
C GLU A 19 -32.56 17.42 -3.24
N GLU A 20 -32.20 16.53 -4.16
CA GLU A 20 -31.80 15.17 -3.88
C GLU A 20 -30.40 15.16 -3.24
N GLU A 21 -29.44 15.87 -3.82
CA GLU A 21 -28.08 16.06 -3.29
C GLU A 21 -28.10 16.69 -1.88
N ARG A 22 -29.00 17.66 -1.62
CA ARG A 22 -29.14 18.24 -0.27
C ARG A 22 -29.68 17.24 0.75
N LYS A 23 -30.63 16.39 0.35
CA LYS A 23 -31.13 15.31 1.20
C LYS A 23 -30.04 14.29 1.54
N GLU A 24 -29.26 13.89 0.53
CA GLU A 24 -28.13 12.98 0.72
C GLU A 24 -27.07 13.58 1.67
N LEU A 25 -26.68 14.84 1.43
CA LEU A 25 -25.72 15.52 2.30
C LEU A 25 -26.25 15.64 3.75
N SER A 26 -27.52 15.97 3.91
CA SER A 26 -28.16 16.03 5.23
C SER A 26 -28.11 14.68 5.94
N SER A 27 -28.43 13.60 5.22
CA SER A 27 -28.35 12.23 5.77
C SER A 27 -26.94 11.85 6.17
N ILE A 28 -25.94 12.19 5.36
CA ILE A 28 -24.52 11.91 5.70
C ILE A 28 -24.12 12.69 6.97
N LEU A 29 -24.57 13.92 7.12
CA LEU A 29 -24.28 14.77 8.29
C LEU A 29 -24.93 14.28 9.59
N GLU A 30 -25.96 13.42 9.54
CA GLU A 30 -26.51 12.75 10.74
C GLU A 30 -25.53 11.74 11.35
N TYR A 31 -24.66 11.13 10.51
CA TYR A 31 -23.72 10.08 10.94
C TYR A 31 -22.26 10.53 10.93
N SER A 32 -21.93 11.65 10.28
CA SER A 32 -20.56 12.15 10.16
C SER A 32 -20.49 13.66 10.25
N SER A 33 -19.41 14.18 10.85
CA SER A 33 -19.16 15.61 10.86
C SER A 33 -18.58 16.11 9.54
N LEU A 34 -18.81 17.39 9.20
CA LEU A 34 -18.15 18.05 8.07
C LEU A 34 -16.62 17.91 8.12
N SER A 35 -16.03 17.91 9.32
CA SER A 35 -14.59 17.71 9.50
C SER A 35 -14.15 16.33 9.01
N ASN A 36 -14.90 15.27 9.32
CA ASN A 36 -14.58 13.91 8.88
C ASN A 36 -14.77 13.76 7.37
N ILE A 37 -15.84 14.34 6.81
CA ILE A 37 -16.07 14.37 5.35
C ILE A 37 -14.90 15.07 4.65
N THR A 38 -14.48 16.23 5.15
CA THR A 38 -13.34 16.98 4.59
C THR A 38 -12.05 16.18 4.63
N LYS A 39 -11.76 15.47 5.75
CA LYS A 39 -10.59 14.60 5.86
C LYS A 39 -10.64 13.44 4.86
N THR A 40 -11.81 12.84 4.67
CA THR A 40 -12.00 11.75 3.71
C THR A 40 -11.79 12.23 2.27
N ILE A 41 -12.37 13.37 1.90
CA ILE A 41 -12.17 13.97 0.58
C ILE A 41 -10.70 14.29 0.35
N LYS A 42 -10.02 14.90 1.34
CA LYS A 42 -8.58 15.17 1.26
C LYS A 42 -7.78 13.89 1.04
N LEU A 43 -8.07 12.82 1.77
CA LEU A 43 -7.42 11.52 1.59
C LEU A 43 -7.61 11.00 0.15
N LEU A 44 -8.83 11.08 -0.41
CA LEU A 44 -9.10 10.66 -1.79
C LEU A 44 -8.33 11.51 -2.81
N CYS A 45 -8.28 12.83 -2.60
CA CYS A 45 -7.50 13.73 -3.46
C CYS A 45 -5.99 13.41 -3.41
N ASP A 46 -5.46 13.14 -2.23
CA ASP A 46 -4.04 12.81 -2.07
C ASP A 46 -3.73 11.45 -2.73
N ARG A 47 -4.62 10.45 -2.60
CA ARG A 47 -4.50 9.17 -3.32
C ARG A 47 -4.53 9.35 -4.84
N GLN A 48 -5.40 10.22 -5.34
CA GLN A 48 -5.45 10.53 -6.79
C GLN A 48 -4.13 11.13 -7.29
N LYS A 49 -3.50 12.01 -6.50
CA LYS A 49 -2.16 12.55 -6.84
C LYS A 49 -1.10 11.45 -6.89
N VAL A 50 -1.12 10.50 -5.95
CA VAL A 50 -0.21 9.35 -5.94
C VAL A 50 -0.38 8.49 -7.19
N ILE A 51 -1.62 8.19 -7.57
CA ILE A 51 -1.91 7.43 -8.80
C ILE A 51 -1.42 8.20 -10.03
N GLN A 52 -1.60 9.50 -10.07
CA GLN A 52 -1.11 10.33 -11.17
C GLN A 52 0.42 10.34 -11.21
N ALA A 53 1.09 10.50 -10.08
CA ALA A 53 2.56 10.44 -9.99
C ALA A 53 3.10 9.07 -10.47
N LEU A 54 2.46 7.97 -10.07
CA LEU A 54 2.82 6.64 -10.54
C LEU A 54 2.66 6.51 -12.05
N LYS A 55 1.57 7.03 -12.63
CA LYS A 55 1.37 7.06 -14.08
C LYS A 55 2.47 7.84 -14.80
N GLU A 56 2.84 9.00 -14.28
CA GLU A 56 3.94 9.80 -14.84
C GLU A 56 5.25 9.03 -14.82
N ILE A 57 5.62 8.42 -13.68
CA ILE A 57 6.85 7.65 -13.56
C ILE A 57 6.87 6.47 -14.54
N VAL A 58 5.73 5.77 -14.70
CA VAL A 58 5.65 4.55 -15.53
C VAL A 58 5.61 4.88 -17.03
N PHE A 59 4.88 5.92 -17.44
CA PHE A 59 4.58 6.16 -18.85
C PHE A 59 5.33 7.34 -19.46
N ASN A 60 5.87 8.27 -18.66
CA ASN A 60 6.62 9.38 -19.19
C ASN A 60 8.05 8.95 -19.56
N LYS A 61 8.36 9.05 -20.86
CA LYS A 61 9.66 8.63 -21.43
C LYS A 61 10.85 9.46 -20.95
N GLU A 62 10.60 10.67 -20.44
CA GLU A 62 11.65 11.57 -19.94
C GLU A 62 12.15 11.16 -18.55
N PHE A 63 11.36 10.45 -17.76
CA PHE A 63 11.73 9.89 -16.44
C PHE A 63 12.65 8.66 -16.48
N ASN A 64 13.42 8.48 -17.46
CA ASN A 64 13.96 7.26 -18.04
C ASN A 64 15.15 6.60 -17.35
N SER A 65 15.74 7.17 -16.30
CA SER A 65 17.05 6.71 -15.84
C SER A 65 17.21 6.34 -14.36
N TYR A 66 16.26 6.71 -13.50
CA TYR A 66 16.39 6.49 -12.04
C TYR A 66 15.18 5.77 -11.41
N GLU A 67 14.44 5.05 -12.17
CA GLU A 67 13.02 4.77 -11.95
C GLU A 67 12.70 3.69 -10.93
N VAL A 68 13.58 2.72 -10.69
CA VAL A 68 13.28 1.66 -9.71
C VAL A 68 13.17 2.26 -8.32
N THR A 69 14.13 3.10 -7.93
CA THR A 69 14.14 3.75 -6.62
C THR A 69 12.90 4.63 -6.40
N HIS A 70 12.49 5.42 -7.41
CA HIS A 70 11.32 6.28 -7.28
C HIS A 70 10.00 5.50 -7.24
N VAL A 71 9.86 4.45 -8.06
CA VAL A 71 8.70 3.57 -8.03
C VAL A 71 8.62 2.85 -6.69
N GLN A 72 9.76 2.34 -6.22
CA GLN A 72 9.86 1.63 -4.95
C GLN A 72 9.46 2.55 -3.79
N GLU A 73 10.08 3.73 -3.66
CA GLU A 73 9.77 4.70 -2.62
C GLU A 73 8.30 5.13 -2.64
N LEU A 74 7.74 5.39 -3.82
CA LEU A 74 6.33 5.75 -3.95
C LEU A 74 5.42 4.61 -3.50
N VAL A 75 5.71 3.38 -3.91
CA VAL A 75 4.90 2.21 -3.60
C VAL A 75 5.01 1.80 -2.14
N GLU A 76 6.21 1.88 -1.55
CA GLU A 76 6.43 1.62 -0.11
C GLU A 76 5.64 2.60 0.77
N ASN A 77 5.65 3.88 0.43
CA ASN A 77 4.90 4.90 1.16
C ASN A 77 3.39 4.83 0.90
N HIS A 78 2.97 4.12 -0.14
CA HIS A 78 1.58 4.04 -0.58
C HIS A 78 1.14 2.61 -0.89
N TYR A 79 1.54 1.65 -0.05
CA TYR A 79 1.25 0.22 -0.23
C TYR A 79 -0.26 -0.13 -0.28
N TRP A 80 -1.15 0.79 0.11
CA TRP A 80 -2.60 0.68 -0.11
C TRP A 80 -2.98 0.45 -1.59
N ILE A 81 -2.06 0.75 -2.54
CA ILE A 81 -2.21 0.48 -3.99
C ILE A 81 -2.46 -1.02 -4.24
N PHE A 82 -1.91 -1.90 -3.41
CA PHE A 82 -2.13 -3.35 -3.49
C PHE A 82 -3.41 -3.80 -2.80
N GLY A 83 -4.01 -2.97 -1.98
CA GLY A 83 -5.25 -3.22 -1.23
C GLY A 83 -5.17 -2.74 0.21
N GLU A 84 -6.28 -2.21 0.71
CA GLU A 84 -6.40 -1.68 2.07
C GLU A 84 -6.24 -2.75 3.16
N GLN A 85 -6.42 -4.01 2.78
CA GLN A 85 -6.37 -5.16 3.70
C GLN A 85 -4.93 -5.60 4.01
N TYR A 86 -3.94 -5.10 3.29
CA TYR A 86 -2.54 -5.50 3.50
C TYR A 86 -1.81 -4.54 4.42
N ASN A 87 -0.96 -5.10 5.26
CA ASN A 87 -0.04 -4.37 6.11
C ASN A 87 1.39 -4.51 5.57
N LEU A 88 2.06 -3.39 5.41
CA LEU A 88 3.47 -3.38 5.07
C LEU A 88 4.27 -3.89 6.28
N ILE A 89 5.05 -4.93 6.09
CA ILE A 89 5.90 -5.50 7.13
C ILE A 89 7.33 -5.00 6.98
N THR A 90 7.85 -5.09 5.77
CA THR A 90 9.20 -4.62 5.49
C THR A 90 9.35 -4.24 4.03
N SER A 91 10.24 -3.31 3.77
CA SER A 91 10.60 -2.77 2.47
C SER A 91 12.12 -2.51 2.45
N ALA A 92 12.65 -1.99 1.37
CA ALA A 92 14.08 -1.75 1.18
C ALA A 92 14.90 -3.06 1.16
N GLU A 93 14.49 -3.97 0.26
CA GLU A 93 15.20 -5.20 -0.07
C GLU A 93 15.43 -6.14 1.13
N PRO A 94 14.37 -6.48 1.91
CA PRO A 94 14.52 -7.44 3.00
C PRO A 94 14.81 -8.84 2.48
N ASP A 95 15.65 -9.56 3.20
CA ASP A 95 15.76 -11.00 3.03
C ASP A 95 14.59 -11.75 3.71
N PHE A 96 14.52 -13.07 3.54
CA PHE A 96 13.42 -13.85 4.09
C PHE A 96 13.47 -13.99 5.62
N GLU A 97 14.64 -13.93 6.24
CA GLU A 97 14.73 -13.96 7.70
C GLU A 97 14.16 -12.68 8.31
N LEU A 98 14.46 -11.53 7.72
CA LEU A 98 13.90 -10.24 8.14
C LEU A 98 12.38 -10.17 7.93
N ALA A 99 11.90 -10.65 6.77
CA ALA A 99 10.48 -10.71 6.48
C ALA A 99 9.73 -11.61 7.48
N LEU A 100 10.28 -12.78 7.80
CA LEU A 100 9.68 -13.69 8.77
C LEU A 100 9.70 -13.14 10.20
N LYS A 101 10.79 -12.50 10.63
CA LYS A 101 10.86 -11.75 11.90
C LYS A 101 9.75 -10.71 12.00
N GLY A 102 9.58 -9.92 10.94
CA GLY A 102 8.52 -8.91 10.87
C GLY A 102 7.11 -9.51 10.94
N MET A 103 6.87 -10.62 10.26
CA MET A 103 5.61 -11.34 10.31
C MET A 103 5.29 -11.83 11.73
N ILE A 104 6.22 -12.52 12.38
CA ILE A 104 6.05 -13.03 13.74
C ILE A 104 5.81 -11.89 14.73
N LYS A 105 6.57 -10.80 14.62
CA LYS A 105 6.34 -9.61 15.44
C LYS A 105 4.94 -9.01 15.23
N ALA A 106 4.46 -8.98 13.99
CA ALA A 106 3.11 -8.48 13.68
C ALA A 106 2.01 -9.40 14.24
N GLU A 107 2.25 -10.72 14.29
CA GLU A 107 1.28 -11.71 14.78
C GLU A 107 1.30 -11.85 16.30
N THR A 108 2.48 -11.89 16.93
CA THR A 108 2.65 -12.19 18.36
C THR A 108 2.98 -10.97 19.21
N GLY A 109 3.41 -9.87 18.63
CA GLY A 109 3.95 -8.70 19.31
C GLY A 109 5.37 -8.90 19.84
N MET A 110 6.00 -10.05 19.63
CA MET A 110 7.32 -10.39 20.14
C MET A 110 8.36 -10.49 19.02
N GLU A 111 9.61 -10.16 19.35
CA GLU A 111 10.74 -10.36 18.45
C GLU A 111 11.40 -11.72 18.75
N GLU A 112 11.59 -12.52 17.71
CA GLU A 112 12.27 -13.81 17.80
C GLU A 112 13.50 -13.81 16.88
N GLU A 113 14.56 -14.50 17.31
CA GLU A 113 15.68 -14.84 16.44
C GLU A 113 15.25 -15.97 15.51
N ILE A 114 15.31 -15.70 14.20
CA ILE A 114 14.87 -16.62 13.16
C ILE A 114 16.07 -17.04 12.31
N HIS A 115 16.12 -18.32 12.01
CA HIS A 115 17.05 -18.86 11.05
C HIS A 115 16.31 -19.74 10.04
N ILE A 116 16.50 -19.47 8.76
CA ILE A 116 15.86 -20.21 7.66
C ILE A 116 16.90 -21.11 7.01
N GLU A 117 16.62 -22.40 6.94
CA GLU A 117 17.43 -23.38 6.21
C GLU A 117 16.88 -23.56 4.79
N HIS A 118 17.21 -22.62 3.90
CA HIS A 118 16.84 -22.71 2.49
C HIS A 118 17.95 -22.12 1.60
N PRO A 119 18.25 -22.71 0.43
CA PRO A 119 19.32 -22.23 -0.44
C PRO A 119 19.10 -20.80 -0.97
N ASP A 120 17.85 -20.36 -1.09
CA ASP A 120 17.48 -19.02 -1.56
C ASP A 120 17.13 -18.04 -0.42
N LYS A 121 17.44 -18.35 0.84
CA LYS A 121 17.08 -17.53 2.01
C LYS A 121 17.62 -16.10 1.98
N ASN A 122 18.78 -15.90 1.36
CA ASN A 122 19.43 -14.59 1.22
C ASN A 122 18.95 -13.82 -0.03
N LYS A 123 17.89 -14.28 -0.71
CA LYS A 123 17.27 -13.50 -1.77
C LYS A 123 16.50 -12.36 -1.16
N GLU A 124 16.75 -11.18 -1.70
CA GLU A 124 16.08 -9.96 -1.33
C GLU A 124 14.82 -9.80 -2.18
N MET A 125 13.76 -9.31 -1.57
CA MET A 125 12.51 -8.93 -2.22
C MET A 125 12.31 -7.43 -2.04
N ASP A 126 11.67 -6.74 -2.97
CA ASP A 126 11.50 -5.30 -2.84
C ASP A 126 10.57 -4.95 -1.68
N ILE A 127 9.42 -5.64 -1.56
CA ILE A 127 8.41 -5.37 -0.54
C ILE A 127 7.80 -6.69 -0.04
N TYR A 128 7.62 -6.78 1.25
CA TYR A 128 6.86 -7.84 1.89
C TYR A 128 5.69 -7.29 2.69
N MET A 129 4.50 -7.80 2.41
CA MET A 129 3.26 -7.43 3.08
C MET A 129 2.51 -8.67 3.53
N LEU A 130 1.60 -8.49 4.47
CA LEU A 130 0.70 -9.55 4.90
C LEU A 130 -0.72 -9.02 5.13
N ARG A 131 -1.66 -9.96 5.13
CA ARG A 131 -3.02 -9.74 5.59
C ARG A 131 -3.26 -10.55 6.85
N GLN A 132 -3.92 -9.93 7.82
CA GLN A 132 -4.34 -10.57 9.06
C GLN A 132 -5.87 -10.60 9.14
N ASP A 133 -6.40 -11.62 9.80
CA ASP A 133 -7.80 -11.68 10.18
C ASP A 133 -8.09 -10.77 11.40
N ARG A 134 -9.33 -10.77 11.87
CA ARG A 134 -9.76 -9.97 13.03
C ARG A 134 -9.11 -10.39 14.35
N GLN A 135 -8.50 -11.57 14.40
CA GLN A 135 -7.82 -12.12 15.58
C GLN A 135 -6.30 -11.86 15.52
N GLY A 136 -5.82 -11.24 14.43
CA GLY A 136 -4.41 -10.95 14.21
C GLY A 136 -3.63 -12.08 13.54
N LYS A 137 -4.29 -13.20 13.20
CA LYS A 137 -3.64 -14.31 12.52
C LYS A 137 -3.36 -13.96 11.05
N VAL A 138 -2.14 -14.25 10.58
CA VAL A 138 -1.75 -14.07 9.18
C VAL A 138 -2.52 -15.03 8.28
N THR A 139 -3.19 -14.48 7.27
CA THR A 139 -4.01 -15.24 6.31
C THR A 139 -3.43 -15.22 4.90
N GLU A 140 -2.63 -14.23 4.57
CA GLU A 140 -1.98 -14.08 3.27
C GLU A 140 -0.61 -13.45 3.41
N ASN A 141 0.35 -13.95 2.64
CA ASN A 141 1.67 -13.37 2.46
C ASN A 141 1.76 -12.81 1.03
N VAL A 142 2.20 -11.58 0.89
CA VAL A 142 2.36 -10.90 -0.41
C VAL A 142 3.79 -10.44 -0.57
N VAL A 143 4.45 -10.95 -1.59
CA VAL A 143 5.77 -10.49 -2.02
C VAL A 143 5.60 -9.68 -3.29
N VAL A 144 6.16 -8.48 -3.29
CA VAL A 144 6.20 -7.62 -4.47
C VAL A 144 7.62 -7.52 -4.96
N GLU A 145 7.79 -7.73 -6.24
CA GLU A 145 9.04 -7.55 -6.97
C GLU A 145 8.81 -6.49 -8.05
N LEU A 146 9.48 -5.37 -7.93
CA LEU A 146 9.36 -4.24 -8.83
C LEU A 146 10.35 -4.37 -9.99
N LYS A 147 9.94 -3.97 -11.16
CA LYS A 147 10.80 -3.91 -12.34
C LYS A 147 10.68 -2.55 -13.02
N ARG A 148 11.76 -2.11 -13.63
CA ARG A 148 11.75 -0.88 -14.44
C ARG A 148 10.65 -0.96 -15.49
N PRO A 149 9.91 0.13 -15.74
CA PRO A 149 8.77 0.13 -16.68
C PRO A 149 9.09 -0.37 -18.09
N LYS A 150 10.36 -0.29 -18.51
CA LYS A 150 10.83 -0.76 -19.83
C LYS A 150 11.13 -2.26 -19.89
N ILE A 151 11.19 -2.94 -18.74
CA ILE A 151 11.48 -4.37 -18.70
C ILE A 151 10.21 -5.13 -19.11
N LYS A 152 10.33 -5.94 -20.13
CA LYS A 152 9.27 -6.91 -20.47
C LYS A 152 9.36 -8.07 -19.50
N LEU A 153 8.27 -8.31 -18.79
CA LEU A 153 8.16 -9.46 -17.89
C LEU A 153 8.18 -10.75 -18.73
N GLY A 154 9.03 -11.67 -18.33
CA GLY A 154 9.22 -12.95 -19.01
C GLY A 154 9.47 -14.08 -18.02
N GLU A 155 9.96 -15.22 -18.52
CA GLU A 155 10.21 -16.41 -17.70
C GLU A 155 11.29 -16.18 -16.63
N LYS A 156 12.24 -15.27 -16.88
CA LYS A 156 13.28 -14.92 -15.91
C LYS A 156 12.70 -14.25 -14.69
N GLU A 157 11.86 -13.23 -14.86
CA GLU A 157 11.21 -12.48 -13.78
C GLU A 157 10.21 -13.38 -13.04
N LEU A 158 9.44 -14.18 -13.77
CA LEU A 158 8.55 -15.18 -13.19
C LEU A 158 9.30 -16.22 -12.36
N SER A 159 10.46 -16.68 -12.82
CA SER A 159 11.31 -17.62 -12.09
C SER A 159 11.83 -17.02 -10.77
N GLN A 160 12.10 -15.71 -10.72
CA GLN A 160 12.50 -15.03 -9.51
C GLN A 160 11.36 -15.07 -8.47
N VAL A 161 10.15 -14.68 -8.84
CA VAL A 161 8.98 -14.72 -7.96
C VAL A 161 8.65 -16.16 -7.52
N LYS A 162 8.75 -17.15 -8.42
CA LYS A 162 8.57 -18.56 -8.06
C LYS A 162 9.56 -19.05 -7.00
N LYS A 163 10.81 -18.56 -7.00
CA LYS A 163 11.78 -18.86 -5.93
C LYS A 163 11.31 -18.30 -4.59
N TYR A 164 10.86 -17.07 -4.56
CA TYR A 164 10.31 -16.46 -3.35
C TYR A 164 9.14 -17.26 -2.77
N MET A 165 8.21 -17.64 -3.65
CA MET A 165 7.09 -18.50 -3.25
C MET A 165 7.54 -19.84 -2.66
N ARG A 166 8.63 -20.44 -3.17
CA ARG A 166 9.17 -21.70 -2.61
C ARG A 166 9.73 -21.49 -1.23
N VAL A 167 10.53 -20.44 -1.00
CA VAL A 167 11.07 -20.13 0.34
C VAL A 167 9.96 -20.01 1.36
N ILE A 168 8.91 -19.24 1.03
CA ILE A 168 7.74 -19.07 1.91
C ILE A 168 7.03 -20.42 2.13
N LYS A 169 6.78 -21.17 1.06
CA LYS A 169 6.08 -22.46 1.13
C LYS A 169 6.87 -23.52 1.92
N ASP A 170 8.20 -23.57 1.73
CA ASP A 170 9.06 -24.58 2.32
C ASP A 170 9.49 -24.21 3.77
N THR A 171 9.16 -23.00 4.22
CA THR A 171 9.41 -22.53 5.59
C THR A 171 8.09 -22.58 6.39
N PRO A 172 7.89 -23.59 7.27
CA PRO A 172 6.61 -23.82 7.95
C PRO A 172 6.11 -22.60 8.74
N ARG A 173 7.02 -21.80 9.30
CA ARG A 173 6.69 -20.60 10.09
C ARG A 173 5.98 -19.50 9.29
N PHE A 174 6.10 -19.47 7.97
CA PHE A 174 5.30 -18.56 7.12
C PHE A 174 3.86 -19.04 6.93
N ASN A 175 3.55 -20.28 7.26
CA ASN A 175 2.26 -20.93 7.00
C ASN A 175 1.58 -21.39 8.30
N ALA A 176 2.10 -21.03 9.46
CA ALA A 176 1.56 -21.39 10.76
C ALA A 176 0.44 -20.45 11.18
#